data_33da66187ba1b73896c7e40a814a36db
#
_entry.id   33da66187ba1b73896c7e40a814a36db
#
_cell.length_a   1.000
_cell.length_b   1.000
_cell.length_c   1.000
_cell.angle_alpha   90.00
_cell.angle_beta   90.00
_cell.angle_gamma   90.00
#
_symmetry.space_group_name_H-M   'P 1'
#
loop_
_entity.id
_entity.type
_entity.pdbx_description
1 polymer ?
#
loop_
_entity_poly.entity_id
_entity_poly.type
_entity_poly.pdbx_seq_one_letter_code
_entity_poly.pdbx_strand_id
1 'polypeptide(L)'
;MHRPLPDAPAGVPADDPRHQRVRDAVRALVAEHGVAVSMDLIAARAGCSKQTLYARYGSKQALLHQIGREGMAATRLPEAPSAGTLRDALVAFAEAHLAHLAEPQTLGTARLVTAQAQEFPEEVAQIYVSYAGALVDRLAAWLQQAMRRGLLRHDDPHCAAELLLGMIVGLDFDRQRHLAPHRDTPEARSQWAAFAIDSFLRAFAPPAPRY
;
A
#
# COMPACT_ATOMS: atom_id res chain seq x y z
N MET A 1 -7.04 18.16 -9.78
CA MET A 1 -7.65 17.64 -11.01
C MET A 1 -6.82 16.42 -11.40
N HIS A 2 -7.25 15.23 -10.96
CA HIS A 2 -6.49 13.97 -11.15
C HIS A 2 -6.84 13.42 -12.54
N ARG A 3 -5.85 13.38 -13.44
CA ARG A 3 -6.01 12.79 -14.77
C ARG A 3 -5.90 11.27 -14.63
N PRO A 4 -6.93 10.48 -14.99
CA PRO A 4 -6.83 9.03 -14.93
C PRO A 4 -5.76 8.54 -15.92
N LEU A 5 -4.91 7.63 -15.43
CA LEU A 5 -3.92 6.92 -16.25
C LEU A 5 -4.64 5.97 -17.20
N PRO A 6 -4.09 5.73 -18.43
CA PRO A 6 -4.67 4.80 -19.38
C PRO A 6 -4.74 3.38 -18.78
N ASP A 7 -5.87 2.70 -19.04
CA ASP A 7 -6.12 1.33 -18.60
C ASP A 7 -4.95 0.41 -19.02
N ALA A 8 -4.42 -0.29 -18.01
CA ALA A 8 -3.42 -1.33 -18.23
C ALA A 8 -4.05 -2.50 -19.01
N PRO A 9 -3.30 -3.17 -19.89
CA PRO A 9 -3.78 -4.36 -20.59
C PRO A 9 -4.23 -5.41 -19.57
N ALA A 10 -5.29 -6.17 -19.93
CA ALA A 10 -5.99 -7.16 -19.09
C ALA A 10 -5.03 -7.95 -18.18
N GLY A 11 -5.33 -7.95 -16.89
CA GLY A 11 -4.45 -8.44 -15.84
C GLY A 11 -3.93 -9.85 -16.09
N VAL A 12 -2.62 -9.99 -15.96
CA VAL A 12 -1.94 -11.27 -15.94
C VAL A 12 -2.39 -12.05 -14.70
N PRO A 13 -2.74 -13.35 -14.80
CA PRO A 13 -3.06 -14.15 -13.63
C PRO A 13 -1.93 -14.09 -12.61
N ALA A 14 -2.25 -13.82 -11.34
CA ALA A 14 -1.27 -13.69 -10.25
C ALA A 14 -0.44 -14.99 -10.03
N ASP A 15 -0.97 -16.13 -10.47
CA ASP A 15 -0.37 -17.47 -10.32
C ASP A 15 0.54 -17.89 -11.48
N ASP A 16 0.79 -17.02 -12.48
CA ASP A 16 1.73 -17.37 -13.55
C ASP A 16 3.17 -17.38 -13.02
N PRO A 17 3.88 -18.53 -13.07
CA PRO A 17 5.24 -18.63 -12.55
C PRO A 17 6.24 -17.65 -13.21
N ARG A 18 5.98 -17.24 -14.46
CA ARG A 18 6.80 -16.24 -15.15
C ARG A 18 6.57 -14.84 -14.57
N HIS A 19 5.30 -14.51 -14.29
CA HIS A 19 4.96 -13.26 -13.63
C HIS A 19 5.57 -13.20 -12.22
N GLN A 20 5.53 -14.30 -11.49
CA GLN A 20 6.13 -14.37 -10.15
C GLN A 20 7.63 -14.09 -10.17
N ARG A 21 8.39 -14.70 -11.10
CA ARG A 21 9.83 -14.43 -11.25
C ARG A 21 10.10 -12.95 -11.57
N VAL A 22 9.31 -12.34 -12.45
CA VAL A 22 9.45 -10.91 -12.77
C VAL A 22 9.18 -10.06 -11.54
N ARG A 23 8.11 -10.35 -10.80
CA ARG A 23 7.77 -9.65 -9.56
C ARG A 23 8.90 -9.72 -8.52
N ASP A 24 9.43 -10.91 -8.30
CA ASP A 24 10.50 -11.12 -7.33
C ASP A 24 11.80 -10.42 -7.77
N ALA A 25 12.11 -10.45 -9.08
CA ALA A 25 13.22 -9.72 -9.66
C ALA A 25 13.08 -8.20 -9.49
N VAL A 26 11.89 -7.64 -9.77
CA VAL A 26 11.63 -6.21 -9.60
C VAL A 26 11.76 -5.81 -8.13
N ARG A 27 11.18 -6.56 -7.21
CA ARG A 27 11.26 -6.26 -5.76
C ARG A 27 12.70 -6.26 -5.27
N ALA A 28 13.48 -7.28 -5.63
CA ALA A 28 14.89 -7.36 -5.26
C ALA A 28 15.69 -6.18 -5.84
N LEU A 29 15.51 -5.88 -7.12
CA LEU A 29 16.25 -4.82 -7.80
C LEU A 29 15.88 -3.43 -7.31
N VAL A 30 14.60 -3.17 -7.01
CA VAL A 30 14.18 -1.89 -6.42
C VAL A 30 14.73 -1.74 -5.00
N ALA A 31 14.84 -2.81 -4.24
CA ALA A 31 15.49 -2.78 -2.93
C ALA A 31 17.02 -2.55 -3.02
N GLU A 32 17.67 -3.03 -4.09
CA GLU A 32 19.11 -2.88 -4.33
C GLU A 32 19.47 -1.53 -4.99
N HIS A 33 18.67 -1.07 -5.95
CA HIS A 33 19.00 0.05 -6.85
C HIS A 33 17.97 1.21 -6.83
N GLY A 34 16.88 1.06 -6.08
CA GLY A 34 15.78 2.04 -6.09
C GLY A 34 15.09 2.11 -7.47
N VAL A 35 14.77 3.33 -7.90
CA VAL A 35 14.06 3.57 -9.17
C VAL A 35 15.00 3.54 -10.40
N ALA A 36 16.31 3.58 -10.21
CA ALA A 36 17.31 3.54 -11.28
C ALA A 36 17.38 2.19 -12.02
N VAL A 37 16.56 1.22 -11.61
CA VAL A 37 16.49 -0.11 -12.25
C VAL A 37 16.09 -0.01 -13.72
N SER A 38 16.76 -0.79 -14.60
CA SER A 38 16.48 -0.83 -16.04
C SER A 38 15.70 -2.10 -16.42
N MET A 39 15.00 -2.04 -17.58
CA MET A 39 14.32 -3.23 -18.14
C MET A 39 15.30 -4.35 -18.49
N ASP A 40 16.54 -4.02 -18.87
CA ASP A 40 17.59 -5.01 -19.17
C ASP A 40 17.98 -5.77 -17.89
N LEU A 41 18.14 -5.05 -16.79
CA LEU A 41 18.50 -5.64 -15.50
C LEU A 41 17.36 -6.53 -14.95
N ILE A 42 16.12 -6.07 -15.10
CA ILE A 42 14.93 -6.86 -14.72
C ILE A 42 14.86 -8.15 -15.56
N ALA A 43 15.03 -8.03 -16.89
CA ALA A 43 14.99 -9.17 -17.79
C ALA A 43 16.04 -10.22 -17.43
N ALA A 44 17.29 -9.79 -17.21
CA ALA A 44 18.38 -10.65 -16.80
C ALA A 44 18.09 -11.37 -15.48
N ARG A 45 17.65 -10.64 -14.47
CA ARG A 45 17.31 -11.19 -13.14
C ARG A 45 16.11 -12.15 -13.18
N ALA A 46 15.08 -11.85 -14.00
CA ALA A 46 13.88 -12.68 -14.15
C ALA A 46 14.07 -13.89 -15.09
N GLY A 47 15.20 -13.99 -15.77
CA GLY A 47 15.47 -15.07 -16.73
C GLY A 47 14.58 -15.01 -17.98
N CYS A 48 14.32 -13.81 -18.51
CA CYS A 48 13.53 -13.61 -19.72
C CYS A 48 14.17 -12.54 -20.65
N SER A 49 13.64 -12.39 -21.87
CA SER A 49 14.11 -11.35 -22.78
C SER A 49 13.46 -9.99 -22.45
N LYS A 50 14.18 -8.89 -22.73
CA LYS A 50 13.65 -7.54 -22.66
C LYS A 50 12.38 -7.37 -23.53
N GLN A 51 12.38 -8.01 -24.71
CA GLN A 51 11.22 -8.01 -25.61
C GLN A 51 9.99 -8.66 -24.96
N THR A 52 10.18 -9.75 -24.21
CA THR A 52 9.12 -10.41 -23.44
C THR A 52 8.52 -9.47 -22.39
N LEU A 53 9.35 -8.70 -21.68
CA LEU A 53 8.88 -7.72 -20.70
C LEU A 53 8.06 -6.61 -21.37
N TYR A 54 8.56 -6.03 -22.47
CA TYR A 54 7.82 -4.99 -23.18
C TYR A 54 6.51 -5.50 -23.79
N ALA A 55 6.51 -6.69 -24.38
CA ALA A 55 5.29 -7.30 -24.93
C ALA A 55 4.21 -7.53 -23.85
N ARG A 56 4.64 -7.82 -22.61
CA ARG A 56 3.72 -8.15 -21.51
C ARG A 56 3.27 -6.94 -20.70
N TYR A 57 4.17 -6.02 -20.42
CA TYR A 57 3.92 -4.90 -19.50
C TYR A 57 3.89 -3.53 -20.18
N GLY A 58 4.29 -3.45 -21.44
CA GLY A 58 4.30 -2.22 -22.22
C GLY A 58 5.44 -1.26 -21.90
N SER A 59 5.65 -0.90 -20.63
CA SER A 59 6.71 0.02 -20.20
C SER A 59 7.27 -0.35 -18.83
N LYS A 60 8.42 0.24 -18.48
CA LYS A 60 8.99 0.13 -17.13
C LYS A 60 8.01 0.66 -16.07
N GLN A 61 7.39 1.80 -16.35
CA GLN A 61 6.43 2.43 -15.44
C GLN A 61 5.21 1.52 -15.21
N ALA A 62 4.64 0.96 -16.27
CA ALA A 62 3.51 0.04 -16.15
C ALA A 62 3.87 -1.23 -15.36
N LEU A 63 5.07 -1.78 -15.59
CA LEU A 63 5.59 -2.91 -14.82
C LEU A 63 5.72 -2.58 -13.33
N LEU A 64 6.38 -1.47 -12.99
CA LEU A 64 6.56 -1.05 -11.58
C LEU A 64 5.22 -0.77 -10.91
N HIS A 65 4.29 -0.13 -11.63
CA HIS A 65 2.94 0.12 -11.16
C HIS A 65 2.19 -1.18 -10.85
N GLN A 66 2.20 -2.14 -11.76
CA GLN A 66 1.52 -3.43 -11.55
C GLN A 66 2.10 -4.17 -10.33
N ILE A 67 3.43 -4.29 -10.24
CA ILE A 67 4.12 -4.97 -9.13
C ILE A 67 3.86 -4.24 -7.79
N GLY A 68 3.84 -2.91 -7.79
CA GLY A 68 3.51 -2.09 -6.62
C GLY A 68 2.10 -2.41 -6.09
N ARG A 69 1.11 -2.43 -6.97
CA ARG A 69 -0.28 -2.77 -6.62
C ARG A 69 -0.41 -4.19 -6.04
N GLU A 70 0.27 -5.16 -6.62
CA GLU A 70 0.25 -6.56 -6.14
C GLU A 70 0.91 -6.70 -4.77
N GLY A 71 1.96 -5.93 -4.49
CA GLY A 71 2.62 -5.91 -3.19
C GLY A 71 1.69 -5.51 -2.05
N MET A 72 0.75 -4.63 -2.32
CA MET A 72 -0.27 -4.19 -1.35
C MET A 72 -1.40 -5.20 -1.13
N ALA A 73 -1.56 -6.19 -2.02
CA ALA A 73 -2.58 -7.23 -1.84
C ALA A 73 -2.32 -8.11 -0.60
N ALA A 74 -1.09 -8.10 -0.06
CA ALA A 74 -0.73 -8.82 1.16
C ALA A 74 -1.44 -8.26 2.41
N THR A 75 -1.78 -6.96 2.44
CA THR A 75 -2.55 -6.35 3.53
C THR A 75 -4.04 -6.56 3.26
N ARG A 76 -4.58 -7.69 3.72
CA ARG A 76 -5.98 -8.06 3.48
C ARG A 76 -6.92 -7.26 4.38
N LEU A 77 -7.85 -6.55 3.74
CA LEU A 77 -9.09 -6.12 4.38
C LEU A 77 -10.06 -7.31 4.38
N PRO A 78 -10.92 -7.46 5.41
CA PRO A 78 -11.96 -8.47 5.40
C PRO A 78 -12.93 -8.22 4.23
N GLU A 79 -13.56 -9.29 3.73
CA GLU A 79 -14.41 -9.22 2.53
C GLU A 79 -15.55 -8.22 2.67
N ALA A 80 -16.20 -8.13 3.82
CA ALA A 80 -17.28 -7.19 4.03
C ALA A 80 -17.33 -6.71 5.50
N PRO A 81 -17.50 -5.40 5.74
CA PRO A 81 -17.62 -4.87 7.09
C PRO A 81 -18.93 -5.33 7.74
N SER A 82 -18.89 -5.73 9.02
CA SER A 82 -20.07 -6.06 9.82
C SER A 82 -19.96 -5.41 11.20
N ALA A 83 -21.09 -5.18 11.88
CA ALA A 83 -21.12 -4.54 13.20
C ALA A 83 -20.29 -5.30 14.24
N GLY A 84 -20.33 -6.65 14.20
CA GLY A 84 -19.61 -7.48 15.17
C GLY A 84 -18.11 -7.62 14.90
N THR A 85 -17.63 -7.28 13.70
CA THR A 85 -16.23 -7.50 13.29
C THR A 85 -15.51 -6.22 12.85
N LEU A 86 -16.20 -5.09 12.74
CA LEU A 86 -15.66 -3.84 12.21
C LEU A 86 -14.35 -3.42 12.91
N ARG A 87 -14.39 -3.37 14.24
CA ARG A 87 -13.23 -2.97 15.04
C ARG A 87 -12.07 -3.95 14.87
N ASP A 88 -12.32 -5.24 15.07
CA ASP A 88 -11.29 -6.27 15.04
C ASP A 88 -10.65 -6.39 13.65
N ALA A 89 -11.46 -6.24 12.61
CA ALA A 89 -10.99 -6.22 11.23
C ALA A 89 -10.05 -5.04 10.95
N LEU A 90 -10.38 -3.85 11.43
CA LEU A 90 -9.53 -2.67 11.27
C LEU A 90 -8.28 -2.76 12.15
N VAL A 91 -8.36 -3.32 13.35
CA VAL A 91 -7.18 -3.54 14.21
C VAL A 91 -6.23 -4.53 13.53
N ALA A 92 -6.73 -5.68 13.06
CA ALA A 92 -5.90 -6.66 12.35
C ALA A 92 -5.25 -6.07 11.09
N PHE A 93 -5.99 -5.26 10.32
CA PHE A 93 -5.44 -4.52 9.20
C PHE A 93 -4.32 -3.57 9.62
N ALA A 94 -4.53 -2.79 10.70
CA ALA A 94 -3.57 -1.82 11.19
C ALA A 94 -2.28 -2.50 11.69
N GLU A 95 -2.41 -3.60 12.43
CA GLU A 95 -1.27 -4.40 12.91
C GLU A 95 -0.45 -4.97 11.75
N ALA A 96 -1.11 -5.57 10.78
CA ALA A 96 -0.45 -6.12 9.58
C ALA A 96 0.25 -5.03 8.78
N HIS A 97 -0.37 -3.86 8.63
CA HIS A 97 0.21 -2.72 7.92
C HIS A 97 1.44 -2.16 8.66
N LEU A 98 1.36 -1.96 9.96
CA LEU A 98 2.48 -1.51 10.79
C LEU A 98 3.63 -2.51 10.81
N ALA A 99 3.33 -3.81 10.86
CA ALA A 99 4.34 -4.87 10.79
C ALA A 99 5.09 -4.82 9.45
N HIS A 100 4.36 -4.69 8.34
CA HIS A 100 4.95 -4.57 7.01
C HIS A 100 5.82 -3.31 6.86
N LEU A 101 5.37 -2.17 7.37
CA LEU A 101 6.16 -0.92 7.35
C LEU A 101 7.42 -1.00 8.20
N ALA A 102 7.45 -1.86 9.23
CA ALA A 102 8.61 -2.08 10.10
C ALA A 102 9.62 -3.10 9.55
N GLU A 103 9.31 -3.77 8.44
CA GLU A 103 10.24 -4.72 7.82
C GLU A 103 11.51 -3.99 7.35
N PRO A 104 12.72 -4.54 7.66
CA PRO A 104 13.97 -3.90 7.26
C PRO A 104 14.08 -3.65 5.75
N GLN A 105 13.56 -4.56 4.93
CA GLN A 105 13.54 -4.42 3.47
C GLN A 105 12.63 -3.28 3.02
N THR A 106 11.43 -3.14 3.62
CA THR A 106 10.49 -2.05 3.33
C THR A 106 11.10 -0.70 3.70
N LEU A 107 11.70 -0.59 4.88
CA LEU A 107 12.37 0.63 5.33
C LEU A 107 13.59 0.99 4.46
N GLY A 108 14.42 0.00 4.11
CA GLY A 108 15.57 0.20 3.22
C GLY A 108 15.15 0.71 1.84
N THR A 109 14.15 0.06 1.25
CA THR A 109 13.59 0.47 -0.05
C THR A 109 13.00 1.89 0.02
N ALA A 110 12.23 2.21 1.07
CA ALA A 110 11.64 3.54 1.23
C ALA A 110 12.71 4.64 1.35
N ARG A 111 13.79 4.40 2.10
CA ARG A 111 14.92 5.34 2.21
C ARG A 111 15.58 5.56 0.86
N LEU A 112 15.91 4.47 0.15
CA LEU A 112 16.58 4.52 -1.15
C LEU A 112 15.73 5.27 -2.19
N VAL A 113 14.45 4.92 -2.32
CA VAL A 113 13.51 5.57 -3.24
C VAL A 113 13.40 7.07 -2.91
N THR A 114 13.26 7.42 -1.62
CA THR A 114 13.18 8.83 -1.22
C THR A 114 14.47 9.60 -1.53
N ALA A 115 15.64 9.01 -1.33
CA ALA A 115 16.93 9.64 -1.66
C ALA A 115 17.08 9.95 -3.15
N GLN A 116 16.41 9.20 -4.01
CA GLN A 116 16.46 9.37 -5.47
C GLN A 116 15.40 10.36 -6.00
N ALA A 117 14.57 10.96 -5.14
CA ALA A 117 13.45 11.79 -5.56
C ALA A 117 13.85 13.05 -6.36
N GLN A 118 15.03 13.59 -6.14
CA GLN A 118 15.52 14.75 -6.90
C GLN A 118 16.06 14.36 -8.28
N GLU A 119 16.66 13.17 -8.40
CA GLU A 119 17.23 12.67 -9.65
C GLU A 119 16.17 12.03 -10.56
N PHE A 120 15.20 11.34 -9.96
CA PHE A 120 14.13 10.60 -10.66
C PHE A 120 12.74 10.98 -10.13
N PRO A 121 12.30 12.25 -10.25
CA PRO A 121 11.07 12.72 -9.61
C PRO A 121 9.81 12.02 -10.13
N GLU A 122 9.73 11.74 -11.43
CA GLU A 122 8.56 11.09 -12.03
C GLU A 122 8.43 9.62 -11.61
N GLU A 123 9.53 8.88 -11.62
CA GLU A 123 9.55 7.48 -11.21
C GLU A 123 9.23 7.30 -9.74
N VAL A 124 9.78 8.17 -8.88
CA VAL A 124 9.51 8.15 -7.43
C VAL A 124 8.03 8.48 -7.16
N ALA A 125 7.50 9.53 -7.79
CA ALA A 125 6.09 9.88 -7.69
C ALA A 125 5.18 8.73 -8.16
N GLN A 126 5.54 8.08 -9.28
CA GLN A 126 4.79 6.96 -9.83
C GLN A 126 4.77 5.75 -8.88
N ILE A 127 5.90 5.41 -8.27
CA ILE A 127 5.97 4.32 -7.28
C ILE A 127 5.09 4.66 -6.08
N TYR A 128 5.17 5.87 -5.56
CA TYR A 128 4.36 6.32 -4.42
C TYR A 128 2.86 6.24 -4.73
N VAL A 129 2.41 6.79 -5.86
CA VAL A 129 1.01 6.77 -6.27
C VAL A 129 0.53 5.33 -6.50
N SER A 130 1.36 4.48 -7.09
CA SER A 130 1.00 3.08 -7.34
C SER A 130 0.81 2.29 -6.05
N TYR A 131 1.67 2.55 -5.06
CA TYR A 131 1.67 1.85 -3.79
C TYR A 131 0.63 2.42 -2.82
N ALA A 132 0.76 3.70 -2.46
CA ALA A 132 -0.11 4.35 -1.49
C ALA A 132 -1.53 4.56 -2.05
N GLY A 133 -1.66 4.99 -3.32
CA GLY A 133 -2.94 5.19 -3.96
C GLY A 133 -3.79 3.92 -4.03
N ALA A 134 -3.20 2.80 -4.44
CA ALA A 134 -3.92 1.52 -4.48
C ALA A 134 -4.41 1.07 -3.09
N LEU A 135 -3.68 1.37 -2.02
CA LEU A 135 -4.11 1.09 -0.66
C LEU A 135 -5.27 1.99 -0.24
N VAL A 136 -5.16 3.30 -0.51
CA VAL A 136 -6.24 4.27 -0.26
C VAL A 136 -7.51 3.88 -0.98
N ASP A 137 -7.44 3.55 -2.28
CA ASP A 137 -8.62 3.16 -3.08
C ASP A 137 -9.33 1.92 -2.51
N ARG A 138 -8.56 0.90 -2.12
CA ARG A 138 -9.11 -0.33 -1.53
C ARG A 138 -9.77 -0.07 -0.18
N LEU A 139 -9.09 0.71 0.68
CA LEU A 139 -9.61 1.08 1.99
C LEU A 139 -10.84 1.97 1.87
N ALA A 140 -10.83 2.93 0.94
CA ALA A 140 -11.98 3.79 0.63
C ALA A 140 -13.19 2.98 0.18
N ALA A 141 -13.01 2.01 -0.73
CA ALA A 141 -14.09 1.14 -1.17
C ALA A 141 -14.67 0.31 -0.01
N TRP A 142 -13.83 -0.17 0.90
CA TRP A 142 -14.27 -0.92 2.08
C TRP A 142 -14.99 -0.02 3.09
N LEU A 143 -14.46 1.17 3.38
CA LEU A 143 -15.12 2.16 4.27
C LEU A 143 -16.45 2.63 3.69
N GLN A 144 -16.54 2.82 2.37
CA GLN A 144 -17.81 3.15 1.71
C GLN A 144 -18.88 2.08 1.96
N GLN A 145 -18.49 0.79 1.96
CA GLN A 145 -19.43 -0.27 2.31
C GLN A 145 -19.87 -0.21 3.78
N ALA A 146 -18.95 0.10 4.70
CA ALA A 146 -19.28 0.30 6.11
C ALA A 146 -20.26 1.46 6.31
N MET A 147 -20.04 2.59 5.62
CA MET A 147 -20.94 3.75 5.62
C MET A 147 -22.32 3.39 5.06
N ARG A 148 -22.40 2.69 3.92
CA ARG A 148 -23.69 2.24 3.33
C ARG A 148 -24.48 1.33 4.25
N ARG A 149 -23.80 0.55 5.10
CA ARG A 149 -24.40 -0.35 6.09
C ARG A 149 -24.76 0.37 7.41
N GLY A 150 -24.52 1.68 7.51
CA GLY A 150 -24.76 2.45 8.72
C GLY A 150 -23.81 2.14 9.88
N LEU A 151 -22.68 1.47 9.62
CA LEU A 151 -21.66 1.15 10.63
C LEU A 151 -20.74 2.33 10.93
N LEU A 152 -20.63 3.25 9.98
CA LEU A 152 -19.92 4.52 10.08
C LEU A 152 -20.83 5.66 9.58
N ARG A 153 -20.59 6.87 10.04
CA ARG A 153 -21.26 8.06 9.48
C ARG A 153 -20.92 8.21 8.00
N HIS A 154 -21.81 8.77 7.21
CA HIS A 154 -21.55 9.11 5.81
C HIS A 154 -20.58 10.27 5.72
N ASP A 155 -19.51 10.06 4.94
CA ASP A 155 -18.46 11.04 4.65
C ASP A 155 -17.79 10.69 3.31
N ASP A 156 -16.82 11.49 2.85
CA ASP A 156 -15.99 11.13 1.72
C ASP A 156 -15.11 9.90 2.06
N PRO A 157 -15.26 8.78 1.33
CA PRO A 157 -14.56 7.55 1.68
C PRO A 157 -13.04 7.61 1.44
N HIS A 158 -12.56 8.44 0.48
CA HIS A 158 -11.13 8.60 0.23
C HIS A 158 -10.49 9.46 1.32
N CYS A 159 -11.11 10.57 1.70
CA CYS A 159 -10.66 11.38 2.84
C CYS A 159 -10.64 10.56 4.14
N ALA A 160 -11.66 9.73 4.36
CA ALA A 160 -11.71 8.84 5.53
C ALA A 160 -10.60 7.79 5.51
N ALA A 161 -10.27 7.24 4.32
CA ALA A 161 -9.19 6.27 4.16
C ALA A 161 -7.80 6.90 4.39
N GLU A 162 -7.55 8.08 3.84
CA GLU A 162 -6.29 8.82 4.07
C GLU A 162 -6.12 9.18 5.55
N LEU A 163 -7.19 9.67 6.19
CA LEU A 163 -7.16 9.98 7.62
C LEU A 163 -6.88 8.74 8.46
N LEU A 164 -7.55 7.62 8.17
CA LEU A 164 -7.35 6.36 8.88
C LEU A 164 -5.90 5.87 8.73
N LEU A 165 -5.35 5.86 7.53
CA LEU A 165 -3.94 5.48 7.29
C LEU A 165 -2.99 6.42 8.01
N GLY A 166 -3.24 7.73 8.00
CA GLY A 166 -2.46 8.70 8.76
C GLY A 166 -2.48 8.45 10.26
N MET A 167 -3.64 8.08 10.83
CA MET A 167 -3.78 7.72 12.24
C MET A 167 -3.04 6.40 12.57
N ILE A 168 -3.12 5.40 11.70
CA ILE A 168 -2.42 4.12 11.87
C ILE A 168 -0.91 4.32 11.83
N VAL A 169 -0.41 4.94 10.78
CA VAL A 169 1.04 5.13 10.56
C VAL A 169 1.63 6.11 11.57
N GLY A 170 0.92 7.20 11.87
CA GLY A 170 1.38 8.27 12.74
C GLY A 170 2.76 8.80 12.32
N LEU A 171 3.61 9.10 13.28
CA LEU A 171 5.00 9.51 13.03
C LEU A 171 5.99 8.35 13.03
N ASP A 172 5.54 7.11 13.25
CA ASP A 172 6.45 6.03 13.56
C ASP A 172 7.25 5.53 12.35
N PHE A 173 6.61 5.49 11.18
CA PHE A 173 7.30 5.15 9.94
C PHE A 173 8.39 6.18 9.59
N ASP A 174 8.10 7.46 9.80
CA ASP A 174 9.06 8.52 9.58
C ASP A 174 10.23 8.43 10.58
N ARG A 175 9.94 8.21 11.86
CA ARG A 175 10.98 7.97 12.88
C ARG A 175 11.86 6.78 12.55
N GLN A 176 11.29 5.66 12.11
CA GLN A 176 12.05 4.47 11.71
C GLN A 176 12.95 4.76 10.52
N ARG A 177 12.48 5.56 9.53
CA ARG A 177 13.30 6.01 8.39
C ARG A 177 14.49 6.85 8.83
N HIS A 178 14.35 7.61 9.92
CA HIS A 178 15.40 8.43 10.52
C HIS A 178 16.19 7.73 11.64
N LEU A 179 16.10 6.39 11.74
CA LEU A 179 16.80 5.57 12.74
C LEU A 179 16.47 5.94 14.21
N ALA A 180 15.28 6.47 14.46
CA ALA A 180 14.78 6.86 15.78
C ALA A 180 13.46 6.13 16.10
N PRO A 181 13.41 4.77 16.11
CA PRO A 181 12.19 4.02 16.32
C PRO A 181 11.61 4.31 17.70
N HIS A 182 10.27 4.33 17.80
CA HIS A 182 9.54 4.53 19.04
C HIS A 182 8.67 3.32 19.41
N ARG A 183 8.06 2.67 18.38
CA ARG A 183 7.26 1.44 18.56
C ARG A 183 7.95 0.30 17.83
N ASP A 184 9.08 -0.13 18.38
CA ASP A 184 9.95 -1.13 17.79
C ASP A 184 9.54 -2.58 18.12
N THR A 185 8.61 -2.77 19.09
CA THR A 185 8.10 -4.10 19.45
C THR A 185 6.71 -4.37 18.83
N PRO A 186 6.36 -5.66 18.59
CA PRO A 186 5.02 -6.03 18.15
C PRO A 186 3.92 -5.54 19.10
N GLU A 187 4.15 -5.63 20.41
CA GLU A 187 3.19 -5.24 21.45
C GLU A 187 2.92 -3.73 21.42
N ALA A 188 3.96 -2.91 21.27
CA ALA A 188 3.83 -1.46 21.16
C ALA A 188 3.07 -1.06 19.88
N ARG A 189 3.30 -1.76 18.76
CA ARG A 189 2.55 -1.55 17.53
C ARG A 189 1.08 -1.97 17.66
N SER A 190 0.79 -3.09 18.30
CA SER A 190 -0.58 -3.56 18.56
C SER A 190 -1.36 -2.58 19.45
N GLN A 191 -0.76 -2.10 20.54
CA GLN A 191 -1.38 -1.09 21.41
C GLN A 191 -1.68 0.20 20.64
N TRP A 192 -0.75 0.66 19.80
CA TRP A 192 -0.98 1.84 18.96
C TRP A 192 -2.06 1.61 17.90
N ALA A 193 -2.07 0.45 17.23
CA ALA A 193 -3.09 0.08 16.28
C ALA A 193 -4.49 0.15 16.90
N ALA A 194 -4.68 -0.48 18.06
CA ALA A 194 -5.94 -0.44 18.79
C ALA A 194 -6.35 1.00 19.15
N PHE A 195 -5.42 1.82 19.67
CA PHE A 195 -5.68 3.21 20.00
C PHE A 195 -6.10 4.05 18.78
N ALA A 196 -5.38 3.90 17.65
CA ALA A 196 -5.68 4.62 16.41
C ALA A 196 -7.07 4.23 15.87
N ILE A 197 -7.37 2.93 15.84
CA ILE A 197 -8.66 2.43 15.36
C ILE A 197 -9.80 2.87 16.28
N ASP A 198 -9.66 2.78 17.59
CA ASP A 198 -10.69 3.24 18.53
C ASP A 198 -10.93 4.75 18.40
N SER A 199 -9.88 5.52 18.13
CA SER A 199 -10.00 6.96 17.88
C SER A 199 -10.72 7.27 16.58
N PHE A 200 -10.39 6.55 15.49
CA PHE A 200 -11.08 6.67 14.23
C PHE A 200 -12.57 6.29 14.35
N LEU A 201 -12.88 5.17 14.98
CA LEU A 201 -14.26 4.71 15.16
C LEU A 201 -15.10 5.68 15.99
N ARG A 202 -14.52 6.33 17.01
CA ARG A 202 -15.21 7.42 17.74
C ARG A 202 -15.49 8.62 16.85
N ALA A 203 -14.53 9.02 16.01
CA ALA A 203 -14.68 10.16 15.10
C ALA A 203 -15.70 9.90 13.99
N PHE A 204 -15.82 8.65 13.54
CA PHE A 204 -16.70 8.23 12.45
C PHE A 204 -17.91 7.43 12.94
N ALA A 205 -18.25 7.50 14.23
CA ALA A 205 -19.46 6.87 14.75
C ALA A 205 -20.70 7.35 13.98
N PRO A 206 -21.66 6.47 13.68
CA PRO A 206 -22.93 6.87 13.09
C PRO A 206 -23.65 7.85 14.03
N PRO A 207 -24.41 8.82 13.50
CA PRO A 207 -25.19 9.73 14.34
C PRO A 207 -26.17 8.93 15.21
N ALA A 208 -26.37 9.39 16.45
CA ALA A 208 -27.38 8.80 17.32
C ALA A 208 -28.75 8.82 16.63
N PRO A 209 -29.56 7.74 16.77
CA PRO A 209 -30.91 7.73 16.23
C PRO A 209 -31.69 8.94 16.80
N ARG A 210 -32.25 9.74 15.90
CA ARG A 210 -33.16 10.81 16.30
C ARG A 210 -34.51 10.16 16.65
N TYR A 211 -34.84 10.13 17.92
CA TYR A 211 -36.16 9.74 18.41
C TYR A 211 -37.16 10.85 18.15
#